data_3b8a4dbd048405bb9edd2fdf255af5cf
#
_entry.id   3b8a4dbd048405bb9edd2fdf255af5cf
#
_cell.length_a   1.000
_cell.length_b   1.000
_cell.length_c   1.000
_cell.angle_alpha   90.00
_cell.angle_beta   90.00
_cell.angle_gamma   90.00
#
_symmetry.space_group_name_H-M   'P 1'
#
loop_
_entity.id
_entity.type
_entity.pdbx_description
1 polymer ?
#
loop_
_entity_poly.entity_id
_entity_poly.type
_entity_poly.pdbx_seq_one_letter_code
_entity_poly.pdbx_strand_id
1 'polypeptide(L)'
;MTKKKYYISRYIVTFISAGLAAVIPLVFNLMVVMCFLPWGTPIRATGLYPVVTGNVFENVFYNYPLLYVIIYLIYTFVEFGLLSCICLTCVYIEDNWFAVTLTPFILYFSEHVFLTIGLGLKHMSLLGLANMYNVYINNINILIIQLAGLFVVNMLFFLRVRGDVL
;
A
#
# COMPACT_ATOMS: atom_id res chain seq x y z
N MET A 1 -20.27 -25.75 -5.73
CA MET A 1 -19.14 -24.84 -5.94
C MET A 1 -17.87 -25.58 -5.54
N THR A 2 -16.84 -25.63 -6.40
CA THR A 2 -15.58 -26.30 -6.04
C THR A 2 -14.84 -25.46 -4.97
N LYS A 3 -14.17 -26.13 -4.02
CA LYS A 3 -13.40 -25.47 -2.95
C LYS A 3 -12.48 -24.36 -3.48
N LYS A 4 -11.85 -24.59 -4.64
CA LYS A 4 -11.00 -23.61 -5.33
C LYS A 4 -11.74 -22.31 -5.69
N LYS A 5 -12.94 -22.41 -6.28
CA LYS A 5 -13.72 -21.22 -6.66
C LYS A 5 -14.12 -20.40 -5.45
N TYR A 6 -14.48 -21.06 -4.36
CA TYR A 6 -14.82 -20.40 -3.10
C TYR A 6 -13.62 -19.63 -2.53
N TYR A 7 -12.44 -20.24 -2.50
CA TYR A 7 -11.23 -19.62 -1.98
C TYR A 7 -10.80 -18.39 -2.79
N ILE A 8 -10.79 -18.50 -4.13
CA ILE A 8 -10.47 -17.38 -5.04
C ILE A 8 -11.48 -16.24 -4.85
N SER A 9 -12.77 -16.56 -4.75
CA SER A 9 -13.81 -15.55 -4.54
C SER A 9 -13.58 -14.78 -3.23
N ARG A 10 -13.27 -15.48 -2.14
CA ARG A 10 -12.93 -14.84 -0.87
C ARG A 10 -11.71 -13.93 -0.98
N TYR A 11 -10.68 -14.39 -1.67
CA TYR A 11 -9.45 -13.62 -1.88
C TYR A 11 -9.73 -12.30 -2.60
N ILE A 12 -10.49 -12.34 -3.69
CA ILE A 12 -10.87 -11.14 -4.46
C ILE A 12 -11.74 -10.20 -3.60
N VAL A 13 -12.72 -10.72 -2.89
CA VAL A 13 -13.58 -9.91 -2.02
C VAL A 13 -12.77 -9.24 -0.91
N THR A 14 -11.85 -9.96 -0.26
CA THR A 14 -10.98 -9.41 0.78
C THR A 14 -10.07 -8.32 0.23
N PHE A 15 -9.46 -8.54 -0.94
CA PHE A 15 -8.63 -7.54 -1.61
C PHE A 15 -9.39 -6.24 -1.89
N ILE A 16 -10.57 -6.34 -2.51
CA ILE A 16 -11.38 -5.18 -2.88
C ILE A 16 -11.90 -4.46 -1.62
N SER A 17 -12.44 -5.19 -0.65
CA SER A 17 -13.01 -4.59 0.56
C SER A 17 -11.97 -3.86 1.40
N ALA A 18 -10.78 -4.43 1.55
CA ALA A 18 -9.69 -3.80 2.30
C ALA A 18 -9.10 -2.59 1.57
N GLY A 19 -8.90 -2.70 0.25
CA GLY A 19 -8.47 -1.57 -0.56
C GLY A 19 -9.45 -0.40 -0.49
N LEU A 20 -10.76 -0.67 -0.59
CA LEU A 20 -11.80 0.36 -0.43
C LEU A 20 -11.81 0.94 1.00
N ALA A 21 -11.71 0.10 2.02
CA ALA A 21 -11.68 0.56 3.41
C ALA A 21 -10.49 1.52 3.69
N ALA A 22 -9.36 1.33 3.03
CA ALA A 22 -8.21 2.23 3.13
C ALA A 22 -8.42 3.53 2.34
N VAL A 23 -9.00 3.46 1.14
CA VAL A 23 -9.13 4.61 0.23
C VAL A 23 -10.30 5.52 0.61
N ILE A 24 -11.42 4.99 1.07
CA ILE A 24 -12.62 5.79 1.40
C ILE A 24 -12.32 6.93 2.40
N PRO A 25 -11.62 6.72 3.53
CA PRO A 25 -11.27 7.80 4.45
C PRO A 25 -10.38 8.87 3.81
N LEU A 26 -9.45 8.45 2.93
CA LEU A 26 -8.56 9.38 2.23
C LEU A 26 -9.33 10.26 1.24
N VAL A 27 -10.24 9.67 0.47
CA VAL A 27 -11.12 10.42 -0.45
C VAL A 27 -12.03 11.37 0.32
N PHE A 28 -12.61 10.92 1.44
CA PHE A 28 -13.43 11.77 2.29
C PHE A 28 -12.63 12.95 2.84
N ASN A 29 -11.42 12.70 3.34
CA ASN A 29 -10.53 13.76 3.83
C ASN A 29 -10.18 14.76 2.70
N LEU A 30 -9.87 14.25 1.50
CA LEU A 30 -9.62 15.09 0.33
C LEU A 30 -10.83 15.98 0.00
N MET A 31 -12.04 15.42 -0.01
CA MET A 31 -13.28 16.19 -0.26
C MET A 31 -13.47 17.28 0.78
N VAL A 32 -13.28 16.97 2.06
CA VAL A 32 -13.36 17.97 3.14
C VAL A 32 -12.35 19.09 2.94
N VAL A 33 -11.11 18.76 2.66
CA VAL A 33 -10.03 19.75 2.41
C VAL A 33 -10.39 20.64 1.22
N MET A 34 -10.90 20.08 0.12
CA MET A 34 -11.31 20.83 -1.07
C MET A 34 -12.50 21.75 -0.81
N CYS A 35 -13.38 21.45 0.15
CA CYS A 35 -14.49 22.34 0.51
C CYS A 35 -14.02 23.60 1.24
N PHE A 36 -12.93 23.52 1.99
CA PHE A 36 -12.45 24.63 2.84
C PHE A 36 -11.26 25.39 2.25
N LEU A 37 -10.47 24.76 1.39
CA LEU A 37 -9.29 25.37 0.79
C LEU A 37 -9.48 25.61 -0.71
N PRO A 38 -9.16 26.82 -1.20
CA PRO A 38 -9.22 27.08 -2.63
C PRO A 38 -8.24 26.18 -3.37
N TRP A 39 -8.69 25.66 -4.51
CA TRP A 39 -7.83 24.90 -5.41
C TRP A 39 -6.72 25.79 -5.95
N GLY A 40 -5.48 25.48 -5.61
CA GLY A 40 -4.29 26.18 -6.09
C GLY A 40 -3.30 25.21 -6.70
N THR A 41 -2.61 25.65 -7.75
CA THR A 41 -1.45 24.90 -8.25
C THR A 41 -0.26 25.11 -7.33
N PRO A 42 0.42 24.05 -6.88
CA PRO A 42 1.59 24.18 -6.03
C PRO A 42 2.71 24.93 -6.78
N ILE A 43 3.37 25.87 -6.11
CA ILE A 43 4.43 26.68 -6.70
C ILE A 43 5.78 26.19 -6.17
N ARG A 44 6.69 25.76 -7.04
CA ARG A 44 8.02 25.23 -6.66
C ARG A 44 8.85 26.21 -5.84
N ALA A 45 8.71 27.50 -6.09
CA ALA A 45 9.53 28.55 -5.48
C ALA A 45 9.31 28.74 -3.97
N THR A 46 8.20 28.23 -3.42
CA THR A 46 7.87 28.49 -2.01
C THR A 46 8.56 27.56 -1.02
N GLY A 47 9.07 26.40 -1.48
CA GLY A 47 9.67 25.38 -0.60
C GLY A 47 8.73 24.83 0.49
N LEU A 48 7.44 25.25 0.48
CA LEU A 48 6.45 24.91 1.50
C LEU A 48 5.76 23.56 1.23
N TYR A 49 5.97 23.00 0.04
CA TYR A 49 5.31 21.76 -0.35
C TYR A 49 6.17 20.53 -0.01
N PRO A 50 5.53 19.46 0.47
CA PRO A 50 6.23 18.30 1.01
C PRO A 50 6.94 17.43 -0.04
N VAL A 51 6.62 17.58 -1.32
CA VAL A 51 7.27 16.75 -2.36
C VAL A 51 8.71 17.20 -2.57
N VAL A 52 9.63 16.30 -2.24
CA VAL A 52 11.08 16.55 -2.33
C VAL A 52 11.51 16.74 -3.77
N THR A 53 12.33 17.76 -4.02
CA THR A 53 12.93 18.02 -5.34
C THR A 53 13.75 16.82 -5.82
N GLY A 54 13.53 16.42 -7.08
CA GLY A 54 14.15 15.22 -7.68
C GLY A 54 13.36 13.92 -7.50
N ASN A 55 12.18 13.96 -6.83
CA ASN A 55 11.27 12.82 -6.77
C ASN A 55 10.69 12.52 -8.15
N VAL A 56 10.51 11.23 -8.48
CA VAL A 56 9.91 10.78 -9.77
C VAL A 56 8.55 11.43 -10.03
N PHE A 57 7.76 11.66 -9.00
CA PHE A 57 6.44 12.28 -9.10
C PHE A 57 6.44 13.80 -8.96
N GLU A 58 7.62 14.46 -8.85
CA GLU A 58 7.71 15.90 -8.72
C GLU A 58 6.99 16.63 -9.85
N ASN A 59 7.27 16.28 -11.11
CA ASN A 59 6.65 16.91 -12.27
C ASN A 59 5.14 16.70 -12.32
N VAL A 60 4.67 15.51 -11.91
CA VAL A 60 3.24 15.18 -11.83
C VAL A 60 2.56 15.99 -10.73
N PHE A 61 3.19 16.13 -9.58
CA PHE A 61 2.66 16.92 -8.47
C PHE A 61 2.50 18.39 -8.81
N TYR A 62 3.51 19.02 -9.42
CA TYR A 62 3.46 20.44 -9.73
C TYR A 62 2.60 20.79 -10.95
N ASN A 63 2.55 19.94 -11.98
CA ASN A 63 1.80 20.21 -13.20
C ASN A 63 0.36 19.64 -13.13
N TYR A 64 0.16 18.51 -12.49
CA TYR A 64 -1.11 17.78 -12.45
C TYR A 64 -1.39 17.23 -11.03
N PRO A 65 -1.65 18.10 -10.02
CA PRO A 65 -1.79 17.66 -8.62
C PRO A 65 -2.91 16.64 -8.41
N LEU A 66 -3.99 16.74 -9.16
CA LEU A 66 -5.09 15.78 -9.10
C LEU A 66 -4.65 14.38 -9.58
N LEU A 67 -3.86 14.33 -10.65
CA LEU A 67 -3.31 13.05 -11.15
C LEU A 67 -2.37 12.40 -10.12
N TYR A 68 -1.57 13.20 -9.41
CA TYR A 68 -0.73 12.73 -8.32
C TYR A 68 -1.56 12.07 -7.20
N VAL A 69 -2.66 12.73 -6.80
CA VAL A 69 -3.57 12.17 -5.79
C VAL A 69 -4.20 10.85 -6.25
N ILE A 70 -4.63 10.78 -7.51
CA ILE A 70 -5.19 9.54 -8.07
C ILE A 70 -4.17 8.39 -8.04
N ILE A 71 -2.92 8.66 -8.43
CA ILE A 71 -1.84 7.66 -8.37
C ILE A 71 -1.63 7.18 -6.94
N TYR A 72 -1.62 8.11 -5.99
CA TYR A 72 -1.48 7.79 -4.56
C TYR A 72 -2.63 6.91 -4.04
N LEU A 73 -3.88 7.23 -4.39
CA LEU A 73 -5.05 6.45 -4.01
C LEU A 73 -5.02 5.04 -4.60
N ILE A 74 -4.61 4.89 -5.88
CA ILE A 74 -4.47 3.58 -6.52
C ILE A 74 -3.37 2.76 -5.84
N TYR A 75 -2.23 3.37 -5.54
CA TYR A 75 -1.14 2.71 -4.84
C TYR A 75 -1.59 2.21 -3.47
N THR A 76 -2.22 3.06 -2.65
CA THR A 76 -2.76 2.73 -1.34
C THR A 76 -3.80 1.60 -1.42
N PHE A 77 -4.68 1.64 -2.41
CA PHE A 77 -5.67 0.58 -2.64
C PHE A 77 -5.00 -0.78 -2.84
N VAL A 78 -4.00 -0.85 -3.70
CA VAL A 78 -3.29 -2.11 -4.03
C VAL A 78 -2.49 -2.59 -2.83
N GLU A 79 -1.75 -1.70 -2.16
CA GLU A 79 -0.92 -2.02 -0.99
C GLU A 79 -1.76 -2.63 0.13
N PHE A 80 -2.80 -1.95 0.59
CA PHE A 80 -3.66 -2.44 1.68
C PHE A 80 -4.51 -3.65 1.27
N GLY A 81 -4.93 -3.73 0.02
CA GLY A 81 -5.57 -4.91 -0.53
C GLY A 81 -4.68 -6.15 -0.44
N LEU A 82 -3.40 -6.04 -0.84
CA LEU A 82 -2.43 -7.13 -0.75
C LEU A 82 -2.11 -7.52 0.70
N LEU A 83 -1.92 -6.55 1.59
CA LEU A 83 -1.70 -6.80 3.02
C LEU A 83 -2.85 -7.57 3.67
N SER A 84 -4.08 -7.22 3.33
CA SER A 84 -5.27 -7.92 3.83
C SER A 84 -5.37 -9.36 3.31
N CYS A 85 -4.90 -9.62 2.10
CA CYS A 85 -4.82 -10.96 1.55
C CYS A 85 -3.84 -11.87 2.32
N ILE A 86 -2.75 -11.30 2.86
CA ILE A 86 -1.85 -12.04 3.76
C ILE A 86 -2.60 -12.45 5.03
N CYS A 87 -3.39 -11.55 5.62
CA CYS A 87 -4.22 -11.87 6.78
C CYS A 87 -5.18 -13.04 6.50
N LEU A 88 -5.87 -13.01 5.35
CA LEU A 88 -6.76 -14.10 4.95
C LEU A 88 -6.05 -15.46 4.86
N THR A 89 -4.83 -15.48 4.33
CA THR A 89 -4.06 -16.73 4.21
C THR A 89 -3.56 -17.22 5.58
N CYS A 90 -3.22 -16.31 6.49
CA CYS A 90 -2.84 -16.67 7.87
C CYS A 90 -3.98 -17.35 8.64
N VAL A 91 -5.25 -17.01 8.38
CA VAL A 91 -6.42 -17.70 8.99
C VAL A 91 -6.41 -19.21 8.73
N TYR A 92 -5.84 -19.66 7.62
CA TYR A 92 -5.79 -21.09 7.28
C TYR A 92 -4.59 -21.82 7.89
N ILE A 93 -3.62 -21.07 8.45
CA ILE A 93 -2.39 -21.63 9.01
C ILE A 93 -2.46 -21.63 10.56
N GLU A 94 -3.14 -20.63 11.12
CA GLU A 94 -3.14 -20.37 12.56
C GLU A 94 -4.59 -20.23 13.06
N ASP A 95 -4.94 -20.98 14.09
CA ASP A 95 -6.31 -20.97 14.69
C ASP A 95 -6.53 -19.77 15.61
N ASN A 96 -5.45 -19.13 16.07
CA ASN A 96 -5.54 -17.99 16.99
C ASN A 96 -5.87 -16.70 16.21
N TRP A 97 -7.12 -16.24 16.32
CA TRP A 97 -7.60 -15.03 15.63
C TRP A 97 -6.78 -13.77 15.94
N PHE A 98 -6.23 -13.67 17.15
CA PHE A 98 -5.39 -12.53 17.56
C PHE A 98 -4.04 -12.53 16.82
N ALA A 99 -3.39 -13.69 16.75
CA ALA A 99 -2.16 -13.86 15.98
C ALA A 99 -2.38 -13.55 14.51
N VAL A 100 -3.47 -14.05 13.92
CA VAL A 100 -3.85 -13.78 12.52
C VAL A 100 -4.02 -12.29 12.25
N THR A 101 -4.71 -11.56 13.13
CA THR A 101 -4.97 -10.13 12.96
C THR A 101 -3.69 -9.30 13.09
N LEU A 102 -2.76 -9.70 13.95
CA LEU A 102 -1.49 -9.02 14.17
C LEU A 102 -0.45 -9.31 13.07
N THR A 103 -0.52 -10.46 12.42
CA THR A 103 0.48 -10.90 11.43
C THR A 103 0.77 -9.86 10.35
N PRO A 104 -0.22 -9.29 9.61
CA PRO A 104 0.07 -8.29 8.59
C PRO A 104 0.69 -7.02 9.17
N PHE A 105 0.29 -6.61 10.38
CA PHE A 105 0.89 -5.47 11.07
C PHE A 105 2.34 -5.74 11.46
N ILE A 106 2.63 -6.91 12.02
CA ILE A 106 4.00 -7.30 12.39
C ILE A 106 4.88 -7.38 11.14
N LEU A 107 4.40 -7.97 10.05
CA LEU A 107 5.13 -8.05 8.78
C LEU A 107 5.43 -6.65 8.23
N TYR A 108 4.44 -5.79 8.17
CA TYR A 108 4.55 -4.42 7.69
C TYR A 108 5.56 -3.60 8.53
N PHE A 109 5.47 -3.71 9.84
CA PHE A 109 6.35 -2.98 10.75
C PHE A 109 7.77 -3.54 10.78
N SER A 110 7.91 -4.88 10.80
CA SER A 110 9.24 -5.54 10.80
C SER A 110 10.00 -5.27 9.50
N GLU A 111 9.31 -5.25 8.37
CA GLU A 111 9.90 -4.88 7.08
C GLU A 111 10.43 -3.42 7.12
N HIS A 112 9.61 -2.48 7.63
CA HIS A 112 10.02 -1.10 7.77
C HIS A 112 11.25 -0.94 8.69
N VAL A 113 11.26 -1.59 9.85
CA VAL A 113 12.40 -1.55 10.80
C VAL A 113 13.65 -2.16 10.16
N PHE A 114 13.53 -3.31 9.51
CA PHE A 114 14.65 -4.00 8.86
C PHE A 114 15.26 -3.15 7.74
N LEU A 115 14.43 -2.60 6.86
CA LEU A 115 14.92 -1.76 5.74
C LEU A 115 15.47 -0.42 6.23
N THR A 116 14.85 0.21 7.22
CA THR A 116 15.23 1.53 7.71
C THR A 116 16.47 1.48 8.60
N ILE A 117 16.48 0.58 9.59
CA ILE A 117 17.54 0.48 10.59
C ILE A 117 18.64 -0.47 10.14
N GLY A 118 18.26 -1.62 9.57
CA GLY A 118 19.22 -2.65 9.16
C GLY A 118 20.00 -2.28 7.90
N LEU A 119 19.33 -1.73 6.89
CA LEU A 119 19.94 -1.45 5.58
C LEU A 119 20.06 0.04 5.25
N GLY A 120 19.49 0.93 6.06
CA GLY A 120 19.48 2.38 5.78
C GLY A 120 18.63 2.81 4.58
N LEU A 121 17.78 1.91 4.05
CA LEU A 121 16.99 2.08 2.84
C LEU A 121 15.56 2.55 3.16
N LYS A 122 15.41 3.70 3.82
CA LYS A 122 14.09 4.28 4.20
C LYS A 122 13.09 4.37 3.06
N HIS A 123 13.60 4.66 1.85
CA HIS A 123 12.80 4.84 0.64
C HIS A 123 12.33 3.54 -0.01
N MET A 124 12.76 2.38 0.52
CA MET A 124 12.32 1.06 0.05
C MET A 124 11.30 0.41 0.97
N SER A 125 10.99 0.98 2.13
CA SER A 125 10.02 0.39 3.04
C SER A 125 8.58 0.71 2.64
N LEU A 126 7.65 -0.21 2.87
CA LEU A 126 6.21 -0.04 2.63
C LEU A 126 5.67 1.20 3.35
N LEU A 127 5.98 1.36 4.64
CA LEU A 127 5.58 2.52 5.42
C LEU A 127 6.19 3.83 4.89
N GLY A 128 7.41 3.78 4.37
CA GLY A 128 8.05 4.92 3.71
C GLY A 128 7.33 5.31 2.43
N LEU A 129 6.94 4.33 1.62
CA LEU A 129 6.23 4.54 0.36
C LEU A 129 4.77 4.94 0.56
N ALA A 130 4.11 4.50 1.62
CA ALA A 130 2.80 4.99 2.01
C ALA A 130 2.79 6.52 2.26
N ASN A 131 3.95 7.10 2.60
CA ASN A 131 4.16 8.54 2.73
C ASN A 131 4.94 9.10 1.53
N MET A 132 4.43 8.92 0.33
CA MET A 132 5.10 9.32 -0.94
C MET A 132 5.62 10.76 -0.98
N TYR A 133 5.05 11.65 -0.17
CA TYR A 133 5.48 13.05 -0.12
C TYR A 133 6.72 13.28 0.76
N ASN A 134 6.97 12.43 1.75
CA ASN A 134 8.09 12.58 2.70
C ASN A 134 9.33 11.78 2.31
N VAL A 135 9.23 10.88 1.35
CA VAL A 135 10.32 9.99 0.96
C VAL A 135 10.82 10.34 -0.44
N TYR A 136 12.13 10.50 -0.56
CA TYR A 136 12.77 10.71 -1.84
C TYR A 136 12.76 9.42 -2.67
N ILE A 137 11.86 9.33 -3.62
CA ILE A 137 11.77 8.22 -4.57
C ILE A 137 12.37 8.69 -5.89
N ASN A 138 13.60 8.31 -6.18
CA ASN A 138 14.28 8.68 -7.41
C ASN A 138 14.00 7.74 -8.59
N ASN A 139 13.34 6.59 -8.34
CA ASN A 139 13.05 5.61 -9.38
C ASN A 139 11.72 4.91 -9.18
N ILE A 140 10.86 4.91 -10.19
CA ILE A 140 9.56 4.23 -10.17
C ILE A 140 9.69 2.72 -9.99
N ASN A 141 10.83 2.13 -10.37
CA ASN A 141 11.08 0.70 -10.20
C ASN A 141 11.01 0.27 -8.73
N ILE A 142 11.30 1.16 -7.78
CA ILE A 142 11.22 0.87 -6.34
C ILE A 142 9.78 0.52 -5.96
N LEU A 143 8.80 1.32 -6.41
CA LEU A 143 7.38 1.05 -6.18
C LEU A 143 6.93 -0.28 -6.78
N ILE A 144 7.39 -0.54 -8.01
CA ILE A 144 7.04 -1.78 -8.73
C ILE A 144 7.62 -3.00 -7.99
N ILE A 145 8.90 -2.93 -7.58
CA ILE A 145 9.58 -4.02 -6.85
C ILE A 145 8.87 -4.29 -5.51
N GLN A 146 8.44 -3.24 -4.81
CA GLN A 146 7.75 -3.36 -3.55
C GLN A 146 6.39 -4.07 -3.70
N LEU A 147 5.56 -3.61 -4.64
CA LEU A 147 4.27 -4.24 -4.92
C LEU A 147 4.44 -5.67 -5.44
N ALA A 148 5.44 -5.91 -6.30
CA ALA A 148 5.78 -7.26 -6.78
C ALA A 148 6.22 -8.17 -5.62
N GLY A 149 7.02 -7.66 -4.68
CA GLY A 149 7.43 -8.37 -3.47
C GLY A 149 6.24 -8.80 -2.62
N LEU A 150 5.31 -7.87 -2.34
CA LEU A 150 4.07 -8.17 -1.64
C LEU A 150 3.22 -9.22 -2.38
N PHE A 151 3.12 -9.10 -3.70
CA PHE A 151 2.38 -10.06 -4.50
C PHE A 151 3.03 -11.46 -4.46
N VAL A 152 4.36 -11.56 -4.54
CA VAL A 152 5.10 -12.83 -4.42
C VAL A 152 4.88 -13.46 -3.05
N VAL A 153 4.96 -12.68 -1.96
CA VAL A 153 4.68 -13.16 -0.61
C VAL A 153 3.25 -13.73 -0.53
N ASN A 154 2.25 -13.01 -1.05
CA ASN A 154 0.89 -13.50 -1.12
C ASN A 154 0.76 -14.81 -1.89
N MET A 155 1.43 -14.94 -3.04
CA MET A 155 1.43 -16.17 -3.86
C MET A 155 2.05 -17.35 -3.12
N LEU A 156 3.16 -17.14 -2.42
CA LEU A 156 3.82 -18.20 -1.63
C LEU A 156 2.89 -18.71 -0.51
N PHE A 157 2.25 -17.81 0.24
CA PHE A 157 1.28 -18.18 1.26
C PHE A 157 0.06 -18.90 0.64
N PHE A 158 -0.45 -18.42 -0.48
CA PHE A 158 -1.56 -19.05 -1.19
C PHE A 158 -1.23 -20.49 -1.64
N LEU A 159 -0.02 -20.72 -2.18
CA LEU A 159 0.42 -22.05 -2.61
C LEU A 159 0.56 -23.01 -1.44
N ARG A 160 1.04 -22.55 -0.28
CA ARG A 160 1.14 -23.36 0.93
C ARG A 160 -0.23 -23.81 1.40
N VAL A 161 -1.19 -22.90 1.53
CA VAL A 161 -2.57 -23.23 1.93
C VAL A 161 -3.23 -24.21 0.95
N ARG A 162 -2.93 -24.09 -0.33
CA ARG A 162 -3.45 -25.01 -1.36
C ARG A 162 -2.95 -26.44 -1.15
N GLY A 163 -1.73 -26.63 -0.68
CA GLY A 163 -1.17 -27.97 -0.40
C GLY A 163 -1.86 -28.67 0.75
N ASP A 164 -2.32 -27.91 1.75
CA ASP A 164 -2.87 -28.46 2.99
C ASP A 164 -4.42 -28.62 2.97
N VAL A 165 -5.11 -27.83 2.14
CA VAL A 165 -6.59 -27.73 2.17
C VAL A 165 -7.26 -28.25 0.90
N LEU A 166 -6.55 -28.39 -0.21
CA LEU A 166 -7.05 -28.80 -1.54
C LEU A 166 -6.48 -30.12 -2.00
#